data_a7fac9cb19edc66a3e4acd553b31fe61
#
_entry.id   a7fac9cb19edc66a3e4acd553b31fe61
#
_cell.length_a   1.000
_cell.length_b   1.000
_cell.length_c   1.000
_cell.angle_alpha   90.00
_cell.angle_beta   90.00
_cell.angle_gamma   90.00
#
_symmetry.space_group_name_H-M   'P 1'
#
loop_
_entity.id
_entity.type
_entity.pdbx_description
1 polymer ?
#
loop_
_entity_poly.entity_id
_entity_poly.type
_entity_poly.pdbx_seq_one_letter_code
_entity_poly.pdbx_strand_id
1 'polypeptide(L)'
;GREIREGLGASMASDMPPRRPSRFTDDDADLVAGFWVAAGPKAGRVDAALLGDGAAGAFCLTPTVTQSLRRVARALAFGRAPILLQGPTCAGKTSLIDYLARRLNVRCARINNHEHTDVAEYVGRYAPLPDGTIGWLDGALTGAVRRGEWILLDELNLAPPDVLEALNRLLDDNRELRLPETGEVITPHANFRLFATQNPASCATSGAQYGGRKPLSRAFRDRFVEIHVDEPPPDELAQIVKRVGGVPPSLAAKLVDARRRLARLRLGRGREGGTLLDGDAALCSARDVLKWAKRLGGSADKARAFCVGDDL
;
A
#
# COMPACT_ATOMS: atom_id res chain seq x y z
N GLY A 1 11.11 24.17 23.78
CA GLY A 1 10.26 23.20 23.07
C GLY A 1 9.24 23.84 22.14
N ARG A 2 9.12 25.17 22.08
CA ARG A 2 8.21 25.90 21.18
C ARG A 2 8.92 26.47 19.94
N GLU A 3 10.17 26.80 20.02
CA GLU A 3 10.91 27.44 18.91
C GLU A 3 11.35 26.52 17.77
N ILE A 4 11.32 25.19 17.97
CA ILE A 4 11.70 24.25 16.91
C ILE A 4 10.54 23.94 15.93
N ARG A 5 9.31 24.35 16.25
CA ARG A 5 8.13 24.09 15.39
C ARG A 5 7.87 25.15 14.32
N GLU A 6 8.35 26.36 14.50
CA GLU A 6 8.11 27.47 13.56
C GLU A 6 9.15 27.56 12.42
N GLY A 7 10.30 26.90 12.54
CA GLY A 7 11.36 26.92 11.52
C GLY A 7 11.20 25.93 10.36
N LEU A 8 10.22 25.02 10.39
CA LEU A 8 10.01 24.00 9.34
C LEU A 8 8.86 24.32 8.37
N GLY A 9 8.24 25.46 8.49
CA GLY A 9 7.01 25.82 7.78
C GLY A 9 7.13 26.70 6.55
N ALA A 10 8.29 27.10 6.13
CA ALA A 10 8.42 27.98 4.94
C ALA A 10 9.79 27.83 4.27
N SER A 11 10.20 26.65 3.90
CA SER A 11 11.20 26.53 2.85
C SER A 11 10.49 26.51 1.52
N MET A 12 10.54 27.65 0.83
CA MET A 12 10.19 27.83 -0.56
C MET A 12 10.68 26.61 -1.37
N ALA A 13 9.74 25.89 -1.99
CA ALA A 13 10.08 24.98 -3.04
C ALA A 13 10.79 25.81 -4.13
N SER A 14 12.11 25.71 -4.23
CA SER A 14 12.80 26.19 -5.41
C SER A 14 12.16 25.41 -6.58
N ASP A 15 11.72 26.09 -7.62
CA ASP A 15 11.16 25.47 -8.84
C ASP A 15 12.16 24.57 -9.56
N MET A 16 13.40 24.54 -9.12
CA MET A 16 14.44 23.67 -9.64
C MET A 16 14.37 22.28 -9.00
N PRO A 17 14.37 21.22 -9.79
CA PRO A 17 14.42 19.85 -9.25
C PRO A 17 15.69 19.69 -8.40
N PRO A 18 15.63 18.95 -7.28
CA PRO A 18 16.78 18.73 -6.41
C PRO A 18 17.93 18.11 -7.20
N ARG A 19 19.15 18.61 -6.96
CA ARG A 19 20.34 18.11 -7.63
C ARG A 19 20.50 16.62 -7.37
N ARG A 20 20.73 15.84 -8.43
CA ARG A 20 20.93 14.39 -8.33
C ARG A 20 22.20 14.10 -7.52
N PRO A 21 22.11 13.22 -6.49
CA PRO A 21 23.29 12.75 -5.77
C PRO A 21 24.27 12.02 -6.68
N SER A 22 25.59 12.21 -6.48
CA SER A 22 26.65 11.61 -7.30
C SER A 22 26.64 10.06 -7.32
N ARG A 23 25.98 9.44 -6.34
CA ARG A 23 25.81 7.97 -6.27
C ARG A 23 24.85 7.39 -7.31
N PHE A 24 24.11 8.23 -8.04
CA PHE A 24 23.14 7.83 -9.04
C PHE A 24 23.52 8.30 -10.43
N THR A 25 23.34 7.44 -11.41
CA THR A 25 23.40 7.76 -12.83
C THR A 25 22.00 8.10 -13.37
N ASP A 26 21.88 8.50 -14.64
CA ASP A 26 20.58 8.73 -15.28
C ASP A 26 19.80 7.43 -15.50
N ASP A 27 20.50 6.29 -15.47
CA ASP A 27 19.92 4.99 -15.78
C ASP A 27 19.47 4.22 -14.54
N ASP A 28 19.96 4.58 -13.34
CA ASP A 28 19.72 3.83 -12.09
C ASP A 28 18.86 4.57 -11.05
N ALA A 29 18.39 5.77 -11.35
CA ALA A 29 17.52 6.54 -10.46
C ALA A 29 16.46 7.35 -11.20
N ASP A 30 15.37 7.68 -10.52
CA ASP A 30 14.32 8.58 -10.97
C ASP A 30 13.91 9.57 -9.88
N LEU A 31 13.41 10.73 -10.30
CA LEU A 31 12.92 11.77 -9.39
C LEU A 31 11.44 11.53 -9.06
N VAL A 32 11.15 11.15 -7.83
CA VAL A 32 9.80 10.88 -7.35
C VAL A 32 9.43 11.84 -6.24
N ALA A 33 8.40 12.65 -6.45
CA ALA A 33 7.87 13.60 -5.45
C ALA A 33 8.96 14.47 -4.77
N GLY A 34 9.98 14.85 -5.51
CA GLY A 34 11.09 15.68 -5.04
C GLY A 34 12.28 14.90 -4.44
N PHE A 35 12.31 13.59 -4.55
CA PHE A 35 13.41 12.76 -4.06
C PHE A 35 13.95 11.84 -5.15
N TRP A 36 15.28 11.72 -5.24
CA TRP A 36 15.94 10.75 -6.11
C TRP A 36 15.88 9.36 -5.49
N VAL A 37 15.27 8.44 -6.19
CA VAL A 37 15.04 7.05 -5.76
C VAL A 37 15.70 6.11 -6.75
N ALA A 38 16.38 5.07 -6.24
CA ALA A 38 16.91 4.01 -7.08
C ALA A 38 15.79 3.35 -7.89
N ALA A 39 16.05 3.13 -9.18
CA ALA A 39 15.09 2.63 -10.14
C ALA A 39 15.68 1.48 -10.97
N GLY A 40 14.83 0.70 -11.59
CA GLY A 40 15.23 -0.30 -12.59
C GLY A 40 15.60 0.36 -13.93
N PRO A 41 15.87 -0.45 -14.96
CA PRO A 41 16.29 0.03 -16.27
C PRO A 41 15.35 1.09 -16.84
N LYS A 42 15.92 2.18 -17.37
CA LYS A 42 15.16 3.34 -17.88
C LYS A 42 14.19 2.96 -19.01
N ALA A 43 14.58 2.03 -19.87
CA ALA A 43 13.78 1.58 -21.02
C ALA A 43 12.41 0.99 -20.65
N GLY A 44 12.25 0.50 -19.41
CA GLY A 44 10.97 -0.05 -18.92
C GLY A 44 10.23 0.88 -17.94
N ARG A 45 10.75 2.09 -17.68
CA ARG A 45 10.07 3.04 -16.79
C ARG A 45 8.86 3.64 -17.49
N VAL A 46 7.76 3.67 -16.78
CA VAL A 46 6.53 4.28 -17.28
C VAL A 46 6.46 5.72 -16.82
N ASP A 47 6.24 6.64 -17.75
CA ASP A 47 6.05 8.04 -17.41
C ASP A 47 4.89 8.22 -16.42
N ALA A 48 5.08 9.07 -15.42
CA ALA A 48 4.07 9.36 -14.41
C ALA A 48 2.73 9.82 -15.04
N ALA A 49 2.79 10.52 -16.18
CA ALA A 49 1.62 10.94 -16.93
C ALA A 49 0.84 9.75 -17.50
N LEU A 50 1.53 8.71 -18.01
CA LEU A 50 0.90 7.51 -18.56
C LEU A 50 0.29 6.59 -17.50
N LEU A 51 0.83 6.58 -16.29
CA LEU A 51 0.25 5.85 -15.14
C LEU A 51 -0.98 6.56 -14.57
N GLY A 52 -1.13 7.84 -14.90
CA GLY A 52 -2.19 8.72 -14.39
C GLY A 52 -3.38 8.92 -15.31
N ASP A 53 -3.29 8.70 -16.62
CA ASP A 53 -4.32 9.08 -17.59
C ASP A 53 -4.92 7.86 -18.33
N GLY A 54 -6.15 7.50 -17.92
CA GLY A 54 -7.09 6.78 -18.78
C GLY A 54 -6.97 5.26 -18.91
N ALA A 55 -5.91 4.62 -18.42
CA ALA A 55 -5.84 3.15 -18.43
C ALA A 55 -6.70 2.55 -17.30
N ALA A 56 -7.43 1.50 -17.59
CA ALA A 56 -8.16 0.73 -16.57
C ALA A 56 -7.17 0.28 -15.48
N GLY A 57 -7.27 0.88 -14.29
CA GLY A 57 -6.32 0.70 -13.19
C GLY A 57 -5.40 1.90 -12.93
N ALA A 58 -5.65 3.05 -13.54
CA ALA A 58 -4.90 4.29 -13.31
C ALA A 58 -4.86 4.68 -11.84
N PHE A 59 -3.66 4.93 -11.34
CA PHE A 59 -3.46 5.46 -9.99
C PHE A 59 -3.72 6.98 -9.99
N CYS A 60 -4.57 7.46 -9.12
CA CYS A 60 -4.93 8.88 -9.06
C CYS A 60 -4.08 9.60 -8.00
N LEU A 61 -3.23 10.52 -8.44
CA LEU A 61 -2.42 11.37 -7.58
C LEU A 61 -3.25 12.56 -7.08
N THR A 62 -3.91 12.38 -5.94
CA THR A 62 -4.57 13.47 -5.21
C THR A 62 -3.59 14.11 -4.22
N PRO A 63 -3.89 15.29 -3.63
CA PRO A 63 -3.01 15.93 -2.66
C PRO A 63 -2.61 15.02 -1.49
N THR A 64 -3.57 14.32 -0.85
CA THR A 64 -3.31 13.39 0.24
C THR A 64 -2.44 12.20 -0.21
N VAL A 65 -2.73 11.63 -1.39
CA VAL A 65 -1.94 10.54 -1.96
C VAL A 65 -0.53 11.01 -2.32
N THR A 66 -0.39 12.21 -2.88
CA THR A 66 0.91 12.81 -3.21
C THR A 66 1.75 13.06 -1.95
N GLN A 67 1.13 13.48 -0.84
CA GLN A 67 1.82 13.62 0.43
C GLN A 67 2.33 12.27 0.95
N SER A 68 1.53 11.22 0.87
CA SER A 68 1.92 9.86 1.25
C SER A 68 3.04 9.34 0.35
N LEU A 69 2.95 9.57 -0.97
CA LEU A 69 3.99 9.26 -1.94
C LEU A 69 5.32 9.94 -1.60
N ARG A 70 5.25 11.23 -1.23
CA ARG A 70 6.44 12.00 -0.84
C ARG A 70 7.13 11.44 0.40
N ARG A 71 6.34 10.99 1.41
CA ARG A 71 6.89 10.36 2.62
C ARG A 71 7.62 9.05 2.29
N VAL A 72 7.03 8.20 1.44
CA VAL A 72 7.64 6.94 1.00
C VAL A 72 8.89 7.20 0.15
N ALA A 73 8.81 8.10 -0.83
CA ALA A 73 9.96 8.45 -1.66
C ALA A 73 11.12 8.99 -0.83
N ARG A 74 10.83 9.82 0.18
CA ARG A 74 11.85 10.30 1.14
C ARG A 74 12.51 9.14 1.89
N ALA A 75 11.74 8.20 2.42
CA ALA A 75 12.30 7.06 3.14
C ALA A 75 13.19 6.20 2.24
N LEU A 76 12.77 5.96 0.99
CA LEU A 76 13.56 5.22 0.00
C LEU A 76 14.86 5.93 -0.41
N ALA A 77 14.84 7.26 -0.49
CA ALA A 77 16.00 8.05 -0.88
C ALA A 77 17.10 8.06 0.20
N PHE A 78 16.71 8.02 1.47
CA PHE A 78 17.67 8.16 2.57
C PHE A 78 18.15 6.84 3.18
N GLY A 79 17.51 5.70 2.85
CA GLY A 79 17.93 4.46 3.49
C GLY A 79 17.42 3.19 2.81
N ARG A 80 17.82 2.08 3.42
CA ARG A 80 17.37 0.73 3.08
C ARG A 80 16.49 0.14 4.18
N ALA A 81 16.11 0.93 5.16
CA ALA A 81 15.25 0.48 6.25
C ALA A 81 13.91 -0.02 5.70
N PRO A 82 13.35 -1.08 6.26
CA PRO A 82 12.03 -1.56 5.87
C PRO A 82 10.97 -0.49 6.18
N ILE A 83 9.94 -0.39 5.35
CA ILE A 83 8.89 0.62 5.46
C ILE A 83 7.58 -0.05 5.84
N LEU A 84 6.96 0.41 6.94
CA LEU A 84 5.64 -0.04 7.38
C LEU A 84 4.60 1.04 7.08
N LEU A 85 3.66 0.72 6.19
CA LEU A 85 2.53 1.58 5.88
C LEU A 85 1.36 1.26 6.81
N GLN A 86 1.00 2.20 7.66
CA GLN A 86 -0.11 2.08 8.60
C GLN A 86 -1.26 2.99 8.21
N GLY A 87 -2.48 2.52 8.33
CA GLY A 87 -3.67 3.34 8.03
C GLY A 87 -4.92 2.49 7.84
N PRO A 88 -6.08 3.14 7.71
CA PRO A 88 -7.36 2.45 7.58
C PRO A 88 -7.41 1.56 6.34
N THR A 89 -8.35 0.62 6.36
CA THR A 89 -8.62 -0.24 5.20
C THR A 89 -9.00 0.62 4.00
N CYS A 90 -8.48 0.27 2.82
CA CYS A 90 -8.73 1.00 1.57
C CYS A 90 -8.14 2.42 1.49
N ALA A 91 -7.23 2.82 2.37
CA ALA A 91 -6.48 4.08 2.25
C ALA A 91 -5.49 4.11 1.05
N GLY A 92 -5.36 3.00 0.32
CA GLY A 92 -4.48 2.93 -0.87
C GLY A 92 -3.04 2.53 -0.59
N LYS A 93 -2.72 1.98 0.60
CA LYS A 93 -1.36 1.55 1.01
C LYS A 93 -0.68 0.66 -0.03
N THR A 94 -1.31 -0.45 -0.37
CA THR A 94 -0.80 -1.43 -1.37
C THR A 94 -0.66 -0.80 -2.75
N SER A 95 -1.69 -0.05 -3.19
CA SER A 95 -1.70 0.60 -4.50
C SER A 95 -0.60 1.66 -4.66
N LEU A 96 -0.20 2.30 -3.56
CA LEU A 96 0.89 3.28 -3.55
C LEU A 96 2.24 2.62 -3.87
N ILE A 97 2.50 1.45 -3.29
CA ILE A 97 3.73 0.69 -3.56
C ILE A 97 3.71 0.10 -4.97
N ASP A 98 2.58 -0.45 -5.42
CA ASP A 98 2.41 -0.94 -6.79
C ASP A 98 2.66 0.16 -7.82
N TYR A 99 2.12 1.37 -7.57
CA TYR A 99 2.37 2.54 -8.43
C TYR A 99 3.86 2.88 -8.50
N LEU A 100 4.54 2.94 -7.34
CA LEU A 100 5.96 3.23 -7.29
C LEU A 100 6.80 2.17 -8.00
N ALA A 101 6.52 0.90 -7.77
CA ALA A 101 7.25 -0.21 -8.40
C ALA A 101 7.12 -0.16 -9.93
N ARG A 102 5.91 0.07 -10.46
CA ARG A 102 5.68 0.23 -11.90
C ARG A 102 6.39 1.45 -12.46
N ARG A 103 6.27 2.60 -11.80
CA ARG A 103 6.92 3.83 -12.24
C ARG A 103 8.44 3.67 -12.33
N LEU A 104 9.03 3.03 -11.34
CA LEU A 104 10.47 2.84 -11.24
C LEU A 104 10.97 1.59 -12.00
N ASN A 105 10.08 0.86 -12.68
CA ASN A 105 10.39 -0.40 -13.36
C ASN A 105 11.13 -1.39 -12.45
N VAL A 106 10.63 -1.55 -11.22
CA VAL A 106 11.16 -2.51 -10.25
C VAL A 106 10.13 -3.62 -10.05
N ARG A 107 10.59 -4.86 -10.10
CA ARG A 107 9.72 -5.99 -9.78
C ARG A 107 9.40 -5.99 -8.29
N CYS A 108 8.12 -6.11 -7.96
CA CYS A 108 7.64 -6.16 -6.58
C CYS A 108 6.86 -7.45 -6.37
N ALA A 109 7.44 -8.36 -5.60
CA ALA A 109 6.73 -9.54 -5.13
C ALA A 109 5.75 -9.15 -4.02
N ARG A 110 4.61 -9.83 -3.91
CA ARG A 110 3.60 -9.57 -2.89
C ARG A 110 3.22 -10.86 -2.18
N ILE A 111 3.21 -10.80 -0.85
CA ILE A 111 2.64 -11.83 0.03
C ILE A 111 1.47 -11.20 0.77
N ASN A 112 0.30 -11.84 0.73
CA ASN A 112 -0.87 -11.42 1.48
C ASN A 112 -1.01 -12.30 2.70
N ASN A 113 -0.75 -11.74 3.88
CA ASN A 113 -0.74 -12.50 5.12
C ASN A 113 -2.13 -12.82 5.63
N HIS A 114 -2.26 -13.98 6.21
CA HIS A 114 -3.41 -14.47 6.93
C HIS A 114 -2.96 -15.43 8.05
N GLU A 115 -3.87 -15.86 8.90
CA GLU A 115 -3.56 -16.68 10.08
C GLU A 115 -2.88 -18.03 9.77
N HIS A 116 -3.01 -18.51 8.53
CA HIS A 116 -2.44 -19.77 8.03
C HIS A 116 -1.32 -19.56 7.00
N THR A 117 -0.73 -18.37 6.94
CA THR A 117 0.42 -18.11 6.05
C THR A 117 1.59 -18.98 6.49
N ASP A 118 2.14 -19.76 5.55
CA ASP A 118 3.26 -20.66 5.82
C ASP A 118 4.60 -19.94 5.68
N VAL A 119 5.55 -20.24 6.55
CA VAL A 119 6.95 -19.78 6.45
C VAL A 119 7.56 -20.22 5.11
N ALA A 120 7.15 -21.36 4.57
CA ALA A 120 7.60 -21.86 3.27
C ALA A 120 7.26 -20.93 2.10
N GLU A 121 6.19 -20.15 2.16
CA GLU A 121 5.85 -19.14 1.15
C GLU A 121 6.88 -18.02 1.12
N TYR A 122 7.45 -17.70 2.29
CA TYR A 122 8.47 -16.68 2.45
C TYR A 122 9.84 -17.18 2.10
N VAL A 123 10.26 -18.24 2.75
CA VAL A 123 11.64 -18.73 2.76
C VAL A 123 11.88 -19.69 1.62
N GLY A 124 10.99 -20.65 1.43
CA GLY A 124 11.10 -21.68 0.42
C GLY A 124 10.89 -23.08 1.00
N ARG A 125 10.97 -24.06 0.15
CA ARG A 125 10.76 -25.47 0.51
C ARG A 125 11.46 -26.42 -0.45
N TYR A 126 11.70 -27.65 -0.03
CA TYR A 126 12.04 -28.72 -0.94
C TYR A 126 10.83 -29.13 -1.76
N ALA A 127 10.97 -29.21 -3.06
CA ALA A 127 9.91 -29.59 -3.99
C ALA A 127 10.47 -30.42 -5.15
N PRO A 128 9.64 -31.24 -5.82
CA PRO A 128 10.04 -31.88 -7.07
C PRO A 128 10.34 -30.82 -8.14
N LEU A 129 11.52 -30.92 -8.74
CA LEU A 129 11.94 -30.08 -9.86
C LEU A 129 11.48 -30.68 -11.20
N PRO A 130 11.46 -29.89 -12.29
CA PRO A 130 11.05 -30.37 -13.62
C PRO A 130 11.86 -31.55 -14.15
N ASP A 131 13.07 -31.77 -13.65
CA ASP A 131 13.95 -32.91 -13.98
C ASP A 131 13.63 -34.18 -13.18
N GLY A 132 12.63 -34.15 -12.29
CA GLY A 132 12.22 -35.26 -11.42
C GLY A 132 13.06 -35.41 -10.15
N THR A 133 14.07 -34.59 -9.92
CA THR A 133 14.81 -34.55 -8.66
C THR A 133 14.07 -33.74 -7.59
N ILE A 134 14.42 -33.96 -6.31
CA ILE A 134 13.95 -33.10 -5.23
C ILE A 134 15.03 -32.03 -4.99
N GLY A 135 14.62 -30.77 -5.10
CA GLY A 135 15.51 -29.63 -4.90
C GLY A 135 14.86 -28.51 -4.11
N TRP A 136 15.68 -27.55 -3.71
CA TRP A 136 15.22 -26.36 -3.02
C TRP A 136 14.52 -25.39 -3.98
N LEU A 137 13.34 -24.93 -3.62
CA LEU A 137 12.59 -23.89 -4.32
C LEU A 137 12.51 -22.65 -3.43
N ASP A 138 13.14 -21.56 -3.85
CA ASP A 138 13.08 -20.28 -3.13
C ASP A 138 11.65 -19.78 -2.98
N GLY A 139 11.29 -19.34 -1.78
CA GLY A 139 10.08 -18.60 -1.51
C GLY A 139 10.14 -17.16 -2.06
N ALA A 140 9.03 -16.46 -1.96
CA ALA A 140 8.93 -15.11 -2.51
C ALA A 140 9.94 -14.14 -1.87
N LEU A 141 10.17 -14.23 -0.55
CA LEU A 141 11.13 -13.39 0.17
C LEU A 141 12.56 -13.74 -0.25
N THR A 142 12.93 -15.01 -0.22
CA THR A 142 14.27 -15.46 -0.60
C THR A 142 14.61 -15.04 -2.02
N GLY A 143 13.69 -15.24 -2.96
CA GLY A 143 13.86 -14.81 -4.33
C GLY A 143 14.04 -13.29 -4.47
N ALA A 144 13.26 -12.49 -3.75
CA ALA A 144 13.37 -11.03 -3.75
C ALA A 144 14.71 -10.56 -3.16
N VAL A 145 15.15 -11.17 -2.04
CA VAL A 145 16.41 -10.87 -1.35
C VAL A 145 17.61 -11.14 -2.27
N ARG A 146 17.62 -12.29 -2.98
CA ARG A 146 18.71 -12.67 -3.90
C ARG A 146 18.77 -11.77 -5.14
N ARG A 147 17.60 -11.50 -5.76
CA ARG A 147 17.52 -10.75 -7.03
C ARG A 147 17.50 -9.24 -6.86
N GLY A 148 17.37 -8.72 -5.62
CA GLY A 148 17.25 -7.29 -5.38
C GLY A 148 15.90 -6.71 -5.79
N GLU A 149 14.86 -7.54 -5.79
CA GLU A 149 13.50 -7.11 -6.07
C GLU A 149 12.87 -6.47 -4.83
N TRP A 150 11.81 -5.75 -5.01
CA TRP A 150 10.98 -5.28 -3.90
C TRP A 150 10.05 -6.39 -3.42
N ILE A 151 9.72 -6.37 -2.14
CA ILE A 151 8.70 -7.23 -1.57
C ILE A 151 7.71 -6.43 -0.74
N LEU A 152 6.43 -6.75 -0.90
CA LEU A 152 5.33 -6.16 -0.15
C LEU A 152 4.63 -7.23 0.68
N LEU A 153 4.73 -7.12 1.99
CA LEU A 153 4.05 -7.97 2.98
C LEU A 153 2.74 -7.30 3.38
N ASP A 154 1.66 -7.69 2.72
CA ASP A 154 0.34 -7.08 2.96
C ASP A 154 -0.29 -7.68 4.22
N GLU A 155 -0.94 -6.84 5.04
CA GLU A 155 -1.57 -7.21 6.32
C GLU A 155 -0.63 -7.97 7.27
N LEU A 156 0.61 -7.50 7.46
CA LEU A 156 1.65 -8.16 8.24
C LEU A 156 1.22 -8.51 9.70
N ASN A 157 0.29 -7.76 10.26
CA ASN A 157 -0.27 -8.01 11.59
C ASN A 157 -1.20 -9.24 11.68
N LEU A 158 -1.48 -9.91 10.56
CA LEU A 158 -2.16 -11.22 10.51
C LEU A 158 -1.17 -12.39 10.39
N ALA A 159 0.11 -12.11 10.15
CA ALA A 159 1.11 -13.16 10.00
C ALA A 159 1.29 -13.96 11.30
N PRO A 160 1.48 -15.29 11.20
CA PRO A 160 1.82 -16.13 12.33
C PRO A 160 3.14 -15.70 13.00
N PRO A 161 3.34 -15.98 14.29
CA PRO A 161 4.58 -15.65 15.00
C PRO A 161 5.85 -16.19 14.32
N ASP A 162 5.80 -17.40 13.78
CA ASP A 162 6.93 -18.06 13.12
C ASP A 162 7.41 -17.27 11.89
N VAL A 163 6.48 -16.71 11.12
CA VAL A 163 6.79 -15.82 9.99
C VAL A 163 7.48 -14.53 10.47
N LEU A 164 6.96 -13.93 11.57
CA LEU A 164 7.56 -12.72 12.13
C LEU A 164 8.97 -13.00 12.69
N GLU A 165 9.19 -14.19 13.26
CA GLU A 165 10.50 -14.62 13.74
C GLU A 165 11.49 -14.81 12.61
N ALA A 166 11.08 -15.43 11.50
CA ALA A 166 11.91 -15.58 10.31
C ALA A 166 12.35 -14.22 9.73
N LEU A 167 11.52 -13.18 9.86
CA LEU A 167 11.84 -11.83 9.42
C LEU A 167 12.81 -11.08 10.34
N ASN A 168 12.90 -11.46 11.63
CA ASN A 168 13.64 -10.68 12.63
C ASN A 168 15.07 -10.37 12.22
N ARG A 169 15.84 -11.37 11.77
CA ARG A 169 17.26 -11.19 11.38
C ARG A 169 17.43 -10.32 10.13
N LEU A 170 16.45 -10.37 9.23
CA LEU A 170 16.45 -9.53 8.02
C LEU A 170 16.15 -8.06 8.35
N LEU A 171 15.37 -7.83 9.40
CA LEU A 171 14.94 -6.49 9.85
C LEU A 171 15.93 -5.86 10.82
N ASP A 172 16.79 -6.67 11.47
CA ASP A 172 17.83 -6.20 12.39
C ASP A 172 19.02 -5.56 11.62
N ASP A 173 19.97 -5.02 12.36
CA ASP A 173 21.21 -4.42 11.83
C ASP A 173 22.07 -5.42 11.06
N ASN A 174 21.96 -6.72 11.36
CA ASN A 174 22.66 -7.79 10.66
C ASN A 174 22.23 -7.91 9.20
N ARG A 175 20.96 -7.64 8.89
CA ARG A 175 20.37 -7.71 7.56
C ARG A 175 20.72 -9.01 6.84
N GLU A 176 20.36 -10.13 7.44
CA GLU A 176 20.61 -11.47 6.92
C GLU A 176 19.31 -12.27 6.89
N LEU A 177 19.08 -12.99 5.80
CA LEU A 177 18.04 -14.01 5.73
C LEU A 177 18.69 -15.38 5.94
N ARG A 178 18.29 -16.08 7.00
CA ARG A 178 18.74 -17.44 7.24
C ARG A 178 17.71 -18.44 6.74
N LEU A 179 18.16 -19.42 5.99
CA LEU A 179 17.37 -20.57 5.55
C LEU A 179 17.63 -21.74 6.51
N PRO A 180 16.70 -22.09 7.40
CA PRO A 180 16.92 -23.13 8.39
C PRO A 180 17.19 -24.50 7.76
N GLU A 181 16.49 -24.82 6.67
CA GLU A 181 16.51 -26.12 6.01
C GLU A 181 17.82 -26.39 5.23
N THR A 182 18.44 -25.36 4.69
CA THR A 182 19.68 -25.46 3.94
C THR A 182 20.90 -25.03 4.73
N GLY A 183 20.69 -24.33 5.87
CA GLY A 183 21.75 -23.72 6.67
C GLY A 183 22.36 -22.47 6.03
N GLU A 184 21.89 -22.05 4.85
CA GLU A 184 22.41 -20.90 4.12
C GLU A 184 22.06 -19.59 4.80
N VAL A 185 23.00 -18.62 4.76
CA VAL A 185 22.78 -17.24 5.20
C VAL A 185 22.94 -16.33 4.00
N ILE A 186 21.89 -15.58 3.67
CA ILE A 186 21.82 -14.73 2.49
C ILE A 186 21.84 -13.26 2.90
N THR A 187 22.81 -12.50 2.38
CA THR A 187 22.85 -11.05 2.51
C THR A 187 21.99 -10.41 1.41
N PRO A 188 21.05 -9.52 1.75
CA PRO A 188 20.19 -8.90 0.76
C PRO A 188 20.96 -8.10 -0.28
N HIS A 189 20.57 -8.26 -1.52
CA HIS A 189 21.07 -7.45 -2.63
C HIS A 189 20.86 -5.95 -2.36
N ALA A 190 21.76 -5.10 -2.89
CA ALA A 190 21.76 -3.66 -2.66
C ALA A 190 20.43 -2.95 -3.01
N ASN A 191 19.72 -3.45 -4.01
CA ASN A 191 18.45 -2.90 -4.50
C ASN A 191 17.22 -3.47 -3.78
N PHE A 192 17.39 -4.49 -2.94
CA PHE A 192 16.29 -5.08 -2.18
C PHE A 192 15.60 -4.03 -1.29
N ARG A 193 14.28 -4.01 -1.30
CA ARG A 193 13.46 -3.18 -0.40
C ARG A 193 12.29 -3.99 0.12
N LEU A 194 12.03 -3.84 1.42
CA LEU A 194 10.91 -4.48 2.09
C LEU A 194 9.88 -3.44 2.50
N PHE A 195 8.65 -3.67 2.09
CA PHE A 195 7.47 -2.92 2.48
C PHE A 195 6.53 -3.84 3.24
N ALA A 196 5.88 -3.30 4.23
CA ALA A 196 4.80 -3.98 4.93
C ALA A 196 3.58 -3.05 5.05
N THR A 197 2.39 -3.62 5.10
CA THR A 197 1.18 -2.88 5.43
C THR A 197 0.55 -3.45 6.69
N GLN A 198 -0.06 -2.59 7.47
CA GLN A 198 -0.96 -3.00 8.55
C GLN A 198 -2.18 -2.10 8.62
N ASN A 199 -3.28 -2.69 9.03
CA ASN A 199 -4.45 -1.94 9.43
C ASN A 199 -4.40 -1.78 10.95
N PRO A 200 -4.84 -0.63 11.52
CA PRO A 200 -4.87 -0.45 12.97
C PRO A 200 -5.67 -1.57 13.63
N ALA A 201 -5.18 -2.11 14.74
CA ALA A 201 -5.86 -3.16 15.49
C ALA A 201 -7.18 -2.67 16.13
N SER A 202 -7.29 -1.36 16.36
CA SER A 202 -8.50 -0.71 16.86
C SER A 202 -8.70 0.59 16.11
N CYS A 203 -9.70 0.66 15.24
CA CYS A 203 -10.30 1.95 14.89
C CYS A 203 -11.22 2.33 16.05
N ALA A 204 -10.75 3.21 16.94
CA ALA A 204 -11.52 3.73 18.07
C ALA A 204 -12.84 4.41 17.64
N THR A 205 -13.00 4.74 16.37
CA THR A 205 -14.19 5.39 15.79
C THR A 205 -15.27 4.42 15.30
N SER A 206 -15.00 3.11 15.18
CA SER A 206 -15.98 2.21 14.54
C SER A 206 -16.47 1.06 15.43
N GLY A 207 -15.92 0.86 16.64
CA GLY A 207 -16.34 -0.24 17.52
C GLY A 207 -16.20 -1.65 16.95
N ALA A 208 -15.68 -1.81 15.75
CA ALA A 208 -15.45 -3.09 15.12
C ALA A 208 -14.08 -3.62 15.54
N GLN A 209 -14.07 -4.61 16.40
CA GLN A 209 -12.91 -5.48 16.57
C GLN A 209 -12.81 -6.34 15.31
N TYR A 210 -11.84 -6.04 14.47
CA TYR A 210 -11.50 -6.95 13.38
C TYR A 210 -10.86 -8.19 13.99
N GLY A 211 -11.56 -9.34 13.92
CA GLY A 211 -11.09 -10.62 14.45
C GLY A 211 -9.71 -11.00 13.90
N GLY A 212 -8.90 -11.65 14.72
CA GLY A 212 -7.60 -12.21 14.33
C GLY A 212 -6.42 -11.22 14.28
N ARG A 213 -6.64 -9.91 14.31
CA ARG A 213 -5.56 -8.90 14.25
C ARG A 213 -4.86 -8.73 15.60
N LYS A 214 -3.64 -9.22 15.69
CA LYS A 214 -2.76 -8.97 16.83
C LYS A 214 -1.92 -7.72 16.55
N PRO A 215 -1.76 -6.79 17.53
CA PRO A 215 -0.84 -5.68 17.35
C PRO A 215 0.59 -6.23 17.25
N LEU A 216 1.34 -5.78 16.25
CA LEU A 216 2.77 -6.06 16.19
C LEU A 216 3.45 -5.49 17.44
N SER A 217 4.40 -6.22 18.02
CA SER A 217 5.13 -5.76 19.21
C SER A 217 5.85 -4.44 18.89
N ARG A 218 6.03 -3.59 19.90
CA ARG A 218 6.76 -2.33 19.73
C ARG A 218 8.18 -2.57 19.21
N ALA A 219 8.89 -3.54 19.80
CA ALA A 219 10.24 -3.90 19.40
C ALA A 219 10.33 -4.34 17.94
N PHE A 220 9.30 -5.02 17.40
CA PHE A 220 9.24 -5.40 16.01
C PHE A 220 8.98 -4.17 15.09
N ARG A 221 8.07 -3.28 15.49
CA ARG A 221 7.75 -2.06 14.73
C ARG A 221 8.90 -1.05 14.69
N ASP A 222 9.67 -0.94 15.78
CA ASP A 222 10.82 -0.01 15.87
C ASP A 222 11.91 -0.32 14.82
N ARG A 223 11.86 -1.49 14.17
CA ARG A 223 12.75 -1.87 13.06
C ARG A 223 12.31 -1.27 11.71
N PHE A 224 11.11 -0.72 11.64
CA PHE A 224 10.55 -0.13 10.43
C PHE A 224 10.54 1.38 10.48
N VAL A 225 10.61 1.99 9.31
CA VAL A 225 10.18 3.38 9.14
C VAL A 225 8.66 3.36 9.00
N GLU A 226 7.95 3.78 10.05
CA GLU A 226 6.48 3.85 10.04
C GLU A 226 6.00 5.07 9.25
N ILE A 227 5.10 4.84 8.29
CA ILE A 227 4.47 5.90 7.50
C ILE A 227 2.96 5.75 7.61
N HIS A 228 2.32 6.76 8.16
CA HIS A 228 0.87 6.80 8.23
C HIS A 228 0.28 7.26 6.89
N VAL A 229 -0.68 6.48 6.38
CA VAL A 229 -1.41 6.74 5.13
C VAL A 229 -2.86 6.99 5.50
N ASP A 230 -3.29 8.23 5.32
CA ASP A 230 -4.64 8.69 5.62
C ASP A 230 -5.63 8.25 4.53
N GLU A 231 -6.89 8.11 4.91
CA GLU A 231 -7.96 7.94 3.93
C GLU A 231 -8.17 9.26 3.17
N PRO A 232 -8.29 9.21 1.82
CA PRO A 232 -8.56 10.42 1.05
C PRO A 232 -9.84 11.13 1.51
N PRO A 233 -9.82 12.48 1.64
CA PRO A 233 -11.03 13.27 1.91
C PRO A 233 -12.12 13.02 0.87
N PRO A 234 -13.39 13.32 1.17
CA PRO A 234 -14.50 13.00 0.28
C PRO A 234 -14.40 13.60 -1.13
N ASP A 235 -13.87 14.81 -1.24
CA ASP A 235 -13.61 15.52 -2.51
C ASP A 235 -12.52 14.82 -3.33
N GLU A 236 -11.43 14.41 -2.70
CA GLU A 236 -10.38 13.62 -3.36
C GLU A 236 -10.89 12.21 -3.72
N LEU A 237 -11.67 11.59 -2.83
CA LEU A 237 -12.29 10.29 -3.13
C LEU A 237 -13.22 10.38 -4.34
N ALA A 238 -13.99 11.48 -4.49
CA ALA A 238 -14.83 11.69 -5.67
C ALA A 238 -13.99 11.81 -6.96
N GLN A 239 -12.83 12.46 -6.89
CA GLN A 239 -11.89 12.52 -8.03
C GLN A 239 -11.34 11.12 -8.38
N ILE A 240 -10.97 10.32 -7.38
CA ILE A 240 -10.53 8.94 -7.57
C ILE A 240 -11.64 8.10 -8.20
N VAL A 241 -12.87 8.21 -7.67
CA VAL A 241 -14.05 7.48 -8.18
C VAL A 241 -14.37 7.85 -9.62
N LYS A 242 -14.34 9.14 -9.96
CA LYS A 242 -14.49 9.63 -11.33
C LYS A 242 -13.45 9.02 -12.26
N ARG A 243 -12.17 9.06 -11.87
CA ARG A 243 -11.05 8.67 -12.73
C ARG A 243 -10.95 7.16 -12.88
N VAL A 244 -11.01 6.42 -11.77
CA VAL A 244 -10.85 4.96 -11.76
C VAL A 244 -12.15 4.23 -12.16
N GLY A 245 -13.30 4.82 -11.84
CA GLY A 245 -14.62 4.26 -12.14
C GLY A 245 -15.16 4.63 -13.53
N GLY A 246 -14.56 5.64 -14.19
CA GLY A 246 -15.04 6.11 -15.51
C GLY A 246 -16.43 6.72 -15.47
N VAL A 247 -16.85 7.30 -14.33
CA VAL A 247 -18.20 7.86 -14.15
C VAL A 247 -18.19 9.40 -14.20
N PRO A 248 -19.33 10.05 -14.54
CA PRO A 248 -19.44 11.50 -14.51
C PRO A 248 -19.17 12.08 -13.11
N PRO A 249 -18.66 13.33 -13.02
CA PRO A 249 -18.36 13.96 -11.72
C PRO A 249 -19.55 14.02 -10.76
N SER A 250 -20.75 14.30 -11.26
CA SER A 250 -21.99 14.34 -10.47
C SER A 250 -22.32 13.00 -9.84
N LEU A 251 -22.16 11.91 -10.59
CA LEU A 251 -22.38 10.55 -10.08
C LEU A 251 -21.30 10.15 -9.08
N ALA A 252 -20.03 10.49 -9.34
CA ALA A 252 -18.95 10.24 -8.38
C ALA A 252 -19.21 10.92 -7.02
N ALA A 253 -19.67 12.17 -7.04
CA ALA A 253 -20.03 12.91 -5.82
C ALA A 253 -21.22 12.24 -5.09
N LYS A 254 -22.28 11.85 -5.82
CA LYS A 254 -23.44 11.13 -5.25
C LYS A 254 -23.03 9.80 -4.60
N LEU A 255 -22.16 9.02 -5.23
CA LEU A 255 -21.65 7.75 -4.68
C LEU A 255 -20.87 7.95 -3.38
N VAL A 256 -20.02 8.97 -3.32
CA VAL A 256 -19.28 9.32 -2.10
C VAL A 256 -20.21 9.84 -0.99
N ASP A 257 -21.23 10.63 -1.33
CA ASP A 257 -22.22 11.09 -0.35
C ASP A 257 -23.08 9.94 0.19
N ALA A 258 -23.51 9.02 -0.68
CA ALA A 258 -24.22 7.80 -0.27
C ALA A 258 -23.39 6.98 0.74
N ARG A 259 -22.09 6.79 0.50
CA ARG A 259 -21.19 6.17 1.46
C ARG A 259 -21.19 6.91 2.81
N ARG A 260 -21.09 8.23 2.79
CA ARG A 260 -21.10 9.06 4.02
C ARG A 260 -22.39 8.93 4.80
N ARG A 261 -23.53 8.92 4.10
CA ARG A 261 -24.84 8.72 4.72
C ARG A 261 -24.96 7.35 5.36
N LEU A 262 -24.54 6.29 4.67
CA LEU A 262 -24.50 4.92 5.22
C LEU A 262 -23.62 4.83 6.48
N ALA A 263 -22.46 5.45 6.48
CA ALA A 263 -21.57 5.49 7.64
C ALA A 263 -22.23 6.24 8.83
N ARG A 264 -22.94 7.35 8.59
CA ARG A 264 -23.65 8.10 9.63
C ARG A 264 -24.83 7.31 10.21
N LEU A 265 -25.60 6.62 9.38
CA LEU A 265 -26.72 5.80 9.84
C LEU A 265 -26.28 4.70 10.80
N ARG A 266 -25.08 4.17 10.62
CA ARG A 266 -24.49 3.20 11.53
C ARG A 266 -24.11 3.82 12.90
N LEU A 267 -23.51 5.00 12.90
CA LEU A 267 -23.10 5.68 14.13
C LEU A 267 -24.27 6.24 14.97
N GLY A 268 -25.38 6.60 14.33
CA GLY A 268 -26.52 7.24 14.99
C GLY A 268 -27.48 6.29 15.72
N ARG A 269 -27.43 4.99 15.50
CA ARG A 269 -28.39 4.00 16.04
C ARG A 269 -27.95 3.23 17.29
N GLY A 270 -26.89 3.63 17.94
CA GLY A 270 -26.31 2.95 19.10
C GLY A 270 -27.08 3.07 20.42
N ARG A 271 -28.33 3.57 20.48
CA ARG A 271 -29.05 3.75 21.75
C ARG A 271 -30.41 3.06 21.89
N GLU A 272 -31.17 2.82 20.86
CA GLU A 272 -32.45 2.06 21.02
C GLU A 272 -32.91 1.46 19.67
N GLY A 273 -32.89 0.13 19.55
CA GLY A 273 -33.54 -0.61 18.46
C GLY A 273 -32.62 -1.21 17.43
N GLY A 274 -32.85 -2.49 17.18
CA GLY A 274 -32.06 -3.42 16.35
C GLY A 274 -31.44 -2.83 15.09
N THR A 275 -30.19 -3.17 14.87
CA THR A 275 -29.42 -2.74 13.72
C THR A 275 -29.97 -3.42 12.47
N LEU A 276 -30.41 -2.66 11.47
CA LEU A 276 -30.82 -3.15 10.16
C LEU A 276 -29.66 -3.84 9.41
N LEU A 277 -28.44 -3.64 9.89
CA LEU A 277 -27.19 -4.15 9.31
C LEU A 277 -26.22 -4.52 10.44
N ASP A 278 -26.37 -5.72 11.00
CA ASP A 278 -25.42 -6.28 11.95
C ASP A 278 -24.25 -6.92 11.23
N GLY A 279 -23.02 -6.59 11.67
CA GLY A 279 -21.79 -7.24 11.24
C GLY A 279 -20.84 -6.39 10.39
N ASP A 280 -19.67 -6.94 10.12
CA ASP A 280 -18.60 -6.32 9.30
C ASP A 280 -19.04 -6.01 7.85
N ALA A 281 -20.06 -6.68 7.35
CA ALA A 281 -20.67 -6.47 6.04
C ALA A 281 -21.28 -5.07 5.86
N ALA A 282 -21.57 -4.35 6.94
CA ALA A 282 -22.16 -3.00 6.90
C ALA A 282 -21.14 -1.87 6.69
N LEU A 283 -19.84 -2.16 6.63
CA LEU A 283 -18.79 -1.19 6.36
C LEU A 283 -18.68 -0.90 4.87
N CYS A 284 -19.35 0.14 4.40
CA CYS A 284 -19.11 0.64 3.05
C CYS A 284 -17.74 1.30 2.96
N SER A 285 -16.77 0.59 2.39
CA SER A 285 -15.41 1.05 2.20
C SER A 285 -15.24 1.87 0.91
N ALA A 286 -14.13 2.60 0.76
CA ALA A 286 -13.80 3.26 -0.51
C ALA A 286 -13.71 2.25 -1.68
N ARG A 287 -13.34 1.00 -1.41
CA ARG A 287 -13.30 -0.09 -2.42
C ARG A 287 -14.69 -0.43 -2.95
N ASP A 288 -15.70 -0.36 -2.10
CA ASP A 288 -17.09 -0.65 -2.52
C ASP A 288 -17.64 0.46 -3.40
N VAL A 289 -17.34 1.71 -3.06
CA VAL A 289 -17.68 2.86 -3.92
C VAL A 289 -17.03 2.73 -5.31
N LEU A 290 -15.77 2.31 -5.37
CA LEU A 290 -15.09 2.04 -6.64
C LEU A 290 -15.70 0.87 -7.41
N LYS A 291 -16.15 -0.19 -6.73
CA LYS A 291 -16.88 -1.30 -7.36
C LYS A 291 -18.22 -0.82 -7.94
N TRP A 292 -18.96 0.01 -7.19
CA TRP A 292 -20.20 0.59 -7.69
C TRP A 292 -19.95 1.46 -8.92
N ALA A 293 -18.97 2.34 -8.86
CA ALA A 293 -18.60 3.19 -9.99
C ALA A 293 -18.23 2.39 -11.24
N LYS A 294 -17.39 1.35 -11.11
CA LYS A 294 -17.03 0.48 -12.23
C LYS A 294 -18.22 -0.27 -12.84
N ARG A 295 -19.19 -0.69 -12.03
CA ARG A 295 -20.42 -1.32 -12.51
C ARG A 295 -21.32 -0.35 -13.27
N LEU A 296 -21.33 0.91 -12.87
CA LEU A 296 -22.12 1.96 -13.51
C LEU A 296 -21.42 2.56 -14.73
N GLY A 297 -20.09 2.69 -14.70
CA GLY A 297 -19.29 3.27 -15.79
C GLY A 297 -19.19 2.38 -17.04
N GLY A 298 -19.45 1.04 -16.90
CA GLY A 298 -19.44 0.10 -18.02
C GLY A 298 -20.64 0.22 -18.99
N SER A 299 -21.63 1.10 -18.68
CA SER A 299 -22.76 1.37 -19.57
C SER A 299 -23.24 2.80 -19.34
N ALA A 300 -23.10 3.65 -20.36
CA ALA A 300 -23.58 5.03 -20.32
C ALA A 300 -25.11 5.10 -20.06
N ASP A 301 -25.87 4.09 -20.50
CA ASP A 301 -27.32 3.99 -20.29
C ASP A 301 -27.68 3.64 -18.84
N LYS A 302 -26.86 2.80 -18.18
CA LYS A 302 -27.08 2.50 -16.74
C LYS A 302 -26.75 3.70 -15.86
N ALA A 303 -25.77 4.50 -16.23
CA ALA A 303 -25.43 5.73 -15.52
C ALA A 303 -26.57 6.77 -15.63
N ARG A 304 -27.25 6.86 -16.79
CA ARG A 304 -28.41 7.72 -17.01
C ARG A 304 -29.64 7.26 -16.19
N ALA A 305 -29.91 5.97 -16.16
CA ALA A 305 -31.01 5.39 -15.40
C ALA A 305 -30.90 5.68 -13.88
N PHE A 306 -29.66 5.75 -13.35
CA PHE A 306 -29.43 6.08 -11.93
C PHE A 306 -29.60 7.58 -11.62
N CYS A 307 -29.48 8.46 -12.63
CA CYS A 307 -29.67 9.90 -12.47
C CYS A 307 -31.12 10.36 -12.63
N VAL A 308 -32.00 9.52 -13.17
CA VAL A 308 -33.42 9.87 -13.42
C VAL A 308 -34.32 9.60 -12.20
N GLY A 309 -33.80 8.97 -11.15
CA GLY A 309 -34.55 8.65 -9.92
C GLY A 309 -34.49 9.72 -8.83
N ASP A 310 -34.47 11.01 -9.17
CA ASP A 310 -34.47 12.11 -8.18
C ASP A 310 -35.87 12.48 -7.63
N ASP A 311 -36.89 11.68 -7.91
CA ASP A 311 -38.27 11.86 -7.43
C ASP A 311 -38.70 10.74 -6.45
N LEU A 312 -37.89 10.46 -5.41
CA LEU A 312 -38.33 9.70 -4.22
C LEU A 312 -37.66 10.25 -2.95
#